data_54ba1ce31c75fac7e983b1b58d3c7518
#
_entry.id   54ba1ce31c75fac7e983b1b58d3c7518
#
_cell.length_a   1.000
_cell.length_b   1.000
_cell.length_c   1.000
_cell.angle_alpha   90.00
_cell.angle_beta   90.00
_cell.angle_gamma   90.00
#
_symmetry.space_group_name_H-M   'P 1'
#
loop_
_entity.id
_entity.type
_entity.pdbx_description
1 polymer ?
#
loop_
_entity_poly.entity_id
_entity_poly.type
_entity_poly.pdbx_seq_one_letter_code
_entity_poly.pdbx_strand_id
1 'polypeptide(L)'
;MKFEREASEILVFDCEARPTAWISGDFVGKSMTAVSWSWVGSDLVHSRVLTREMYDTAGLLPDFLAALECADVVVGHYIRGFDLPLICGDLERLGWAPLNPTLTIDTKSDRLTTLGLSESLGNLAARYEVDHEKLPMTEPMWEEHNLWQTPRSVEWVRERVEGDVIANKDLYIELLIEERLRSPKVWDPAGAKMPRYRA
;
A
#
# COMPACT_ATOMS: atom_id res chain seq x y z
N MET A 1 -12.03 -13.94 -35.50
CA MET A 1 -12.67 -13.29 -34.35
C MET A 1 -11.53 -12.73 -33.47
N LYS A 2 -11.24 -11.44 -33.56
CA LYS A 2 -10.26 -10.80 -32.67
C LYS A 2 -10.98 -10.64 -31.33
N PHE A 3 -10.54 -11.34 -30.29
CA PHE A 3 -10.90 -11.01 -28.94
C PHE A 3 -10.23 -9.67 -28.62
N GLU A 4 -10.99 -8.58 -28.60
CA GLU A 4 -10.57 -7.37 -27.91
C GLU A 4 -10.42 -7.76 -26.43
N ARG A 5 -9.20 -7.78 -25.92
CA ARG A 5 -8.95 -7.84 -24.49
C ARG A 5 -9.52 -6.54 -23.93
N GLU A 6 -10.55 -6.64 -23.11
CA GLU A 6 -10.94 -5.53 -22.24
C GLU A 6 -9.69 -5.09 -21.48
N ALA A 7 -9.52 -3.79 -21.33
CA ALA A 7 -8.39 -3.26 -20.56
C ALA A 7 -8.46 -3.84 -19.14
N SER A 8 -7.34 -4.39 -18.65
CA SER A 8 -7.30 -4.93 -17.29
C SER A 8 -7.48 -3.80 -16.27
N GLU A 9 -8.33 -4.01 -15.27
CA GLU A 9 -8.52 -3.11 -14.14
C GLU A 9 -7.32 -3.25 -13.19
N ILE A 10 -6.43 -2.25 -13.19
CA ILE A 10 -5.20 -2.25 -12.41
C ILE A 10 -5.33 -1.26 -11.26
N LEU A 11 -5.30 -1.77 -10.03
CA LEU A 11 -5.36 -0.99 -8.80
C LEU A 11 -3.97 -0.77 -8.22
N VAL A 12 -3.58 0.48 -7.99
CA VAL A 12 -2.37 0.84 -7.22
C VAL A 12 -2.78 1.24 -5.83
N PHE A 13 -2.09 0.75 -4.80
CA PHE A 13 -2.38 1.12 -3.42
C PHE A 13 -1.12 1.16 -2.54
N ASP A 14 -1.24 1.83 -1.39
CA ASP A 14 -0.25 1.91 -0.33
C ASP A 14 -0.94 2.00 1.03
N CYS A 15 -0.28 1.50 2.09
CA CYS A 15 -0.78 1.53 3.46
C CYS A 15 0.24 2.14 4.42
N GLU A 16 -0.26 2.87 5.42
CA GLU A 16 0.51 3.29 6.57
C GLU A 16 0.09 2.52 7.83
N ALA A 17 1.04 2.31 8.75
CA ALA A 17 0.81 1.46 9.92
C ALA A 17 1.46 2.01 11.19
N ARG A 18 0.88 1.63 12.33
CA ARG A 18 1.46 1.85 13.67
C ARG A 18 1.72 0.51 14.38
N PRO A 19 2.69 0.46 15.33
CA PRO A 19 2.88 -0.70 16.19
C PRO A 19 1.62 -0.97 17.03
N THR A 20 1.18 -2.23 17.13
CA THR A 20 0.05 -2.62 17.98
C THR A 20 0.35 -2.38 19.48
N ALA A 21 1.62 -2.41 19.87
CA ALA A 21 2.07 -2.06 21.22
C ALA A 21 1.61 -0.66 21.69
N TRP A 22 1.40 0.27 20.78
CA TRP A 22 0.91 1.61 21.09
C TRP A 22 -0.59 1.66 21.38
N ILE A 23 -1.32 0.60 21.06
CA ILE A 23 -2.77 0.52 21.22
C ILE A 23 -3.16 -0.37 22.41
N SER A 24 -2.58 -1.56 22.49
CA SER A 24 -2.99 -2.61 23.41
C SER A 24 -1.86 -3.18 24.29
N GLY A 25 -0.63 -2.70 24.12
CA GLY A 25 0.54 -3.31 24.76
C GLY A 25 0.98 -4.64 24.14
N ASP A 26 0.37 -5.03 23.05
CA ASP A 26 0.81 -6.18 22.24
C ASP A 26 2.02 -5.80 21.41
N PHE A 27 3.14 -6.50 21.64
CA PHE A 27 4.43 -6.19 21.02
C PHE A 27 4.65 -6.88 19.67
N VAL A 28 3.69 -7.62 19.16
CA VAL A 28 3.92 -8.60 18.10
C VAL A 28 3.47 -8.15 16.73
N GLY A 29 2.76 -7.03 16.59
CA GLY A 29 2.13 -6.69 15.33
C GLY A 29 2.15 -5.22 14.95
N LYS A 30 1.56 -4.97 13.79
CA LYS A 30 1.23 -3.64 13.28
C LYS A 30 -0.25 -3.58 12.95
N SER A 31 -0.81 -2.38 13.00
CA SER A 31 -2.18 -2.10 12.60
C SER A 31 -2.18 -0.96 11.61
N MET A 32 -3.00 -1.06 10.58
CA MET A 32 -3.14 -0.03 9.57
C MET A 32 -3.66 1.28 10.16
N THR A 33 -3.12 2.39 9.71
CA THR A 33 -3.59 3.73 10.10
C THR A 33 -4.09 4.53 8.92
N ALA A 34 -3.70 4.14 7.72
CA ALA A 34 -4.23 4.71 6.50
C ALA A 34 -4.10 3.71 5.34
N VAL A 35 -4.97 3.87 4.36
CA VAL A 35 -4.87 3.23 3.06
C VAL A 35 -5.28 4.23 1.99
N SER A 36 -4.56 4.22 0.88
CA SER A 36 -4.91 4.99 -0.30
C SER A 36 -4.84 4.10 -1.54
N TRP A 37 -5.66 4.40 -2.55
CA TRP A 37 -5.67 3.66 -3.81
C TRP A 37 -6.10 4.53 -4.99
N SER A 38 -5.67 4.13 -6.17
CA SER A 38 -6.03 4.75 -7.44
C SER A 38 -6.03 3.70 -8.55
N TRP A 39 -6.88 3.85 -9.53
CA TRP A 39 -6.86 3.04 -10.74
C TRP A 39 -5.84 3.57 -11.74
N VAL A 40 -5.12 2.70 -12.41
CA VAL A 40 -4.27 3.10 -13.54
C VAL A 40 -5.17 3.66 -14.65
N GLY A 41 -4.81 4.85 -15.14
CA GLY A 41 -5.62 5.60 -16.10
C GLY A 41 -6.67 6.53 -15.48
N SER A 42 -6.75 6.61 -14.14
CA SER A 42 -7.58 7.57 -13.42
C SER A 42 -6.73 8.59 -12.67
N ASP A 43 -7.16 9.84 -12.64
CA ASP A 43 -6.55 10.90 -11.83
C ASP A 43 -7.12 10.93 -10.40
N LEU A 44 -8.18 10.16 -10.14
CA LEU A 44 -8.78 10.09 -8.82
C LEU A 44 -7.94 9.23 -7.87
N VAL A 45 -7.64 9.80 -6.72
CA VAL A 45 -7.04 9.10 -5.60
C VAL A 45 -8.04 9.02 -4.47
N HIS A 46 -8.22 7.84 -3.94
CA HIS A 46 -9.08 7.58 -2.79
C HIS A 46 -8.22 7.31 -1.57
N SER A 47 -8.68 7.75 -0.40
CA SER A 47 -7.99 7.45 0.85
C SER A 47 -8.94 7.25 2.02
N ARG A 48 -8.50 6.47 2.98
CA ARG A 48 -9.09 6.35 4.31
C ARG A 48 -7.96 6.46 5.32
N VAL A 49 -8.12 7.36 6.29
CA VAL A 49 -7.14 7.61 7.33
C VAL A 49 -7.81 7.44 8.68
N LEU A 50 -7.14 6.78 9.61
CA LEU A 50 -7.64 6.57 10.97
C LEU A 50 -7.86 7.93 11.65
N THR A 51 -9.07 8.13 12.17
CA THR A 51 -9.44 9.31 12.94
C THR A 51 -9.70 8.94 14.40
N ARG A 52 -9.78 9.94 15.25
CA ARG A 52 -10.03 9.76 16.68
C ARG A 52 -11.40 9.12 16.97
N GLU A 53 -12.36 9.29 16.08
CA GLU A 53 -13.71 8.73 16.20
C GLU A 53 -13.77 7.26 15.80
N MET A 54 -12.76 6.74 15.12
CA MET A 54 -12.65 5.34 14.73
C MET A 54 -12.03 4.56 15.89
N TYR A 55 -12.71 3.51 16.37
CA TYR A 55 -12.17 2.63 17.42
C TYR A 55 -11.07 1.70 16.91
N ASP A 56 -11.19 1.28 15.65
CA ASP A 56 -10.31 0.31 15.01
C ASP A 56 -10.18 0.56 13.50
N THR A 57 -9.55 -0.37 12.81
CA THR A 57 -9.32 -0.30 11.36
C THR A 57 -10.52 -0.69 10.52
N ALA A 58 -11.64 -1.12 11.12
CA ALA A 58 -12.83 -1.53 10.37
C ALA A 58 -13.38 -0.42 9.47
N GLY A 59 -13.27 0.83 9.90
CA GLY A 59 -13.69 2.00 9.09
C GLY A 59 -12.79 2.33 7.90
N LEU A 60 -11.58 1.76 7.84
CA LEU A 60 -10.65 1.98 6.74
C LEU A 60 -10.87 1.02 5.57
N LEU A 61 -11.37 -0.18 5.85
CA LEU A 61 -11.29 -1.32 4.94
C LEU A 61 -12.40 -1.45 3.90
N PRO A 62 -13.69 -1.16 4.17
CA PRO A 62 -14.78 -1.60 3.31
C PRO A 62 -14.67 -1.14 1.85
N ASP A 63 -14.48 0.17 1.62
CA ASP A 63 -14.39 0.72 0.27
C ASP A 63 -13.13 0.26 -0.46
N PHE A 64 -12.02 0.14 0.28
CA PHE A 64 -10.76 -0.36 -0.25
C PHE A 64 -10.85 -1.84 -0.63
N LEU A 65 -11.43 -2.69 0.21
CA LEU A 65 -11.61 -4.11 -0.08
C LEU A 65 -12.51 -4.32 -1.29
N ALA A 66 -13.57 -3.51 -1.42
CA ALA A 66 -14.43 -3.54 -2.61
C ALA A 66 -13.65 -3.19 -3.90
N ALA A 67 -12.76 -2.19 -3.83
CA ALA A 67 -11.89 -1.85 -4.95
C ALA A 67 -10.88 -2.98 -5.23
N LEU A 68 -10.29 -3.57 -4.20
CA LEU A 68 -9.35 -4.68 -4.32
C LEU A 68 -9.98 -5.92 -4.96
N GLU A 69 -11.23 -6.23 -4.63
CA GLU A 69 -11.98 -7.35 -5.22
C GLU A 69 -12.33 -7.13 -6.70
N CYS A 70 -12.46 -5.87 -7.14
CA CYS A 70 -12.72 -5.52 -8.53
C CYS A 70 -11.45 -5.51 -9.39
N ALA A 71 -10.26 -5.54 -8.80
CA ALA A 71 -9.01 -5.44 -9.53
C ALA A 71 -8.58 -6.76 -10.17
N ASP A 72 -8.23 -6.73 -11.46
CA ASP A 72 -7.57 -7.84 -12.15
C ASP A 72 -6.12 -8.00 -11.70
N VAL A 73 -5.44 -6.87 -11.44
CA VAL A 73 -4.05 -6.80 -11.00
C VAL A 73 -3.91 -5.73 -9.94
N VAL A 74 -3.17 -6.03 -8.90
CA VAL A 74 -2.87 -5.11 -7.82
C VAL A 74 -1.39 -4.73 -7.83
N VAL A 75 -1.11 -3.44 -7.77
CA VAL A 75 0.25 -2.87 -7.82
C VAL A 75 0.56 -2.13 -6.53
N GLY A 76 1.78 -2.26 -6.05
CA GLY A 76 2.29 -1.45 -4.95
C GLY A 76 3.79 -1.61 -4.76
N HIS A 77 4.37 -0.85 -3.83
CA HIS A 77 5.80 -0.87 -3.56
C HIS A 77 6.11 -1.69 -2.32
N TYR A 78 6.60 -2.91 -2.48
CA TYR A 78 6.84 -3.89 -1.42
C TYR A 78 5.54 -4.47 -0.81
N ILE A 79 4.46 -4.44 -1.56
CA ILE A 79 3.12 -4.85 -1.09
C ILE A 79 3.06 -6.29 -0.59
N ARG A 80 3.78 -7.22 -1.24
CA ARG A 80 3.81 -8.63 -0.80
C ARG A 80 4.55 -8.84 0.50
N GLY A 81 5.48 -7.94 0.83
CA GLY A 81 6.26 -8.01 2.05
C GLY A 81 5.71 -7.18 3.20
N PHE A 82 4.80 -6.24 2.94
CA PHE A 82 4.29 -5.33 3.95
C PHE A 82 2.77 -5.15 3.91
N ASP A 83 2.22 -4.55 2.88
CA ASP A 83 0.83 -4.09 2.86
C ASP A 83 -0.19 -5.23 2.89
N LEU A 84 -0.05 -6.22 2.02
CA LEU A 84 -0.96 -7.36 1.98
C LEU A 84 -0.93 -8.19 3.28
N PRO A 85 0.23 -8.50 3.87
CA PRO A 85 0.29 -9.09 5.22
C PRO A 85 -0.31 -8.21 6.32
N LEU A 86 -0.14 -6.87 6.25
CA LEU A 86 -0.74 -5.92 7.19
C LEU A 86 -2.27 -5.97 7.15
N ILE A 87 -2.84 -5.94 5.94
CA ILE A 87 -4.30 -6.06 5.73
C ILE A 87 -4.81 -7.38 6.29
N CYS A 88 -4.14 -8.50 6.00
CA CYS A 88 -4.53 -9.80 6.56
C CYS A 88 -4.50 -9.83 8.09
N GLY A 89 -3.51 -9.20 8.71
CA GLY A 89 -3.46 -9.09 10.17
C GLY A 89 -4.61 -8.28 10.75
N ASP A 90 -5.05 -7.21 10.07
CA ASP A 90 -6.21 -6.43 10.49
C ASP A 90 -7.51 -7.19 10.27
N LEU A 91 -7.68 -7.89 9.15
CA LEU A 91 -8.85 -8.74 8.88
C LEU A 91 -8.98 -9.84 9.94
N GLU A 92 -7.88 -10.51 10.30
CA GLU A 92 -7.87 -11.53 11.35
C GLU A 92 -8.30 -10.95 12.71
N ARG A 93 -7.78 -9.77 13.10
CA ARG A 93 -8.18 -9.09 14.35
C ARG A 93 -9.65 -8.71 14.38
N LEU A 94 -10.21 -8.35 13.24
CA LEU A 94 -11.63 -8.00 13.10
C LEU A 94 -12.54 -9.24 12.99
N GLY A 95 -11.96 -10.44 12.86
CA GLY A 95 -12.73 -11.67 12.61
C GLY A 95 -13.37 -11.71 11.23
N TRP A 96 -12.81 -10.98 10.26
CA TRP A 96 -13.29 -10.94 8.88
C TRP A 96 -12.62 -12.03 8.04
N ALA A 97 -13.22 -12.32 6.88
CA ALA A 97 -12.64 -13.28 5.96
C ALA A 97 -11.27 -12.78 5.45
N PRO A 98 -10.29 -13.69 5.25
CA PRO A 98 -9.00 -13.33 4.67
C PRO A 98 -9.15 -12.85 3.22
N LEU A 99 -8.13 -12.16 2.73
CA LEU A 99 -8.06 -11.79 1.30
C LEU A 99 -8.09 -13.04 0.42
N ASN A 100 -8.67 -12.90 -0.76
CA ASN A 100 -8.55 -13.90 -1.82
C ASN A 100 -7.14 -13.86 -2.44
N PRO A 101 -6.67 -14.97 -3.04
CA PRO A 101 -5.47 -14.96 -3.87
C PRO A 101 -5.59 -13.89 -4.95
N THR A 102 -4.59 -13.02 -5.07
CA THR A 102 -4.64 -11.82 -5.91
C THR A 102 -3.42 -11.75 -6.82
N LEU A 103 -3.63 -11.39 -8.08
CA LEU A 103 -2.52 -11.17 -9.02
C LEU A 103 -1.86 -9.83 -8.71
N THR A 104 -0.55 -9.84 -8.49
CA THR A 104 0.20 -8.68 -7.98
C THR A 104 1.41 -8.35 -8.84
N ILE A 105 1.72 -7.06 -8.90
CA ILE A 105 3.01 -6.51 -9.33
C ILE A 105 3.59 -5.69 -8.18
N ASP A 106 4.78 -6.00 -7.76
CA ASP A 106 5.48 -5.31 -6.69
C ASP A 106 6.66 -4.52 -7.30
N THR A 107 6.52 -3.21 -7.38
CA THR A 107 7.49 -2.32 -8.05
C THR A 107 8.89 -2.39 -7.43
N LYS A 108 9.03 -2.87 -6.20
CA LYS A 108 10.33 -3.13 -5.58
C LYS A 108 10.89 -4.49 -5.98
N SER A 109 10.14 -5.57 -5.78
CA SER A 109 10.68 -6.93 -5.89
C SER A 109 10.51 -7.56 -7.28
N ASP A 110 9.60 -7.04 -8.14
CA ASP A 110 9.45 -7.51 -9.52
C ASP A 110 10.22 -6.66 -10.53
N ARG A 111 10.82 -5.58 -10.09
CA ARG A 111 11.68 -4.79 -10.96
C ARG A 111 12.92 -5.59 -11.39
N LEU A 112 13.33 -5.42 -12.65
CA LEU A 112 14.63 -5.89 -13.12
C LEU A 112 15.72 -4.99 -12.54
N THR A 113 16.35 -5.44 -11.46
CA THR A 113 17.24 -4.64 -10.63
C THR A 113 18.57 -4.34 -11.28
N THR A 114 19.10 -3.15 -10.98
CA THR A 114 20.51 -2.83 -11.15
C THR A 114 21.18 -2.93 -9.78
N LEU A 115 22.19 -3.77 -9.64
CA LEU A 115 22.90 -3.97 -8.38
C LEU A 115 23.48 -2.66 -7.83
N GLY A 116 23.46 -2.53 -6.49
CA GLY A 116 24.10 -1.41 -5.77
C GLY A 116 23.27 -0.13 -5.66
N LEU A 117 22.04 -0.10 -6.15
CA LEU A 117 21.15 1.05 -6.01
C LEU A 117 20.06 0.79 -4.96
N SER A 118 19.71 1.84 -4.19
CA SER A 118 18.58 1.78 -3.26
C SER A 118 17.27 1.57 -4.02
N GLU A 119 16.44 0.69 -3.47
CA GLU A 119 15.14 0.30 -4.03
C GLU A 119 13.98 0.93 -3.26
N SER A 120 14.20 1.99 -2.46
CA SER A 120 13.11 2.73 -1.84
C SER A 120 12.27 3.46 -2.89
N LEU A 121 10.97 3.63 -2.64
CA LEU A 121 10.07 4.32 -3.57
C LEU A 121 10.61 5.71 -3.95
N GLY A 122 11.05 6.52 -2.97
CA GLY A 122 11.60 7.84 -3.24
C GLY A 122 12.85 7.85 -4.13
N ASN A 123 13.77 6.87 -3.94
CA ASN A 123 14.95 6.78 -4.79
C ASN A 123 14.62 6.29 -6.21
N LEU A 124 13.63 5.42 -6.34
CA LEU A 124 13.16 4.97 -7.65
C LEU A 124 12.39 6.09 -8.35
N ALA A 125 11.49 6.79 -7.66
CA ALA A 125 10.78 7.94 -8.21
C ALA A 125 11.76 9.00 -8.73
N ALA A 126 12.77 9.38 -7.96
CA ALA A 126 13.80 10.31 -8.40
C ALA A 126 14.58 9.80 -9.61
N ARG A 127 14.89 8.51 -9.69
CA ARG A 127 15.64 7.90 -10.79
C ARG A 127 14.83 7.86 -12.09
N TYR A 128 13.55 7.61 -12.00
CA TYR A 128 12.63 7.52 -13.15
C TYR A 128 11.95 8.87 -13.43
N GLU A 129 12.45 9.95 -12.81
CA GLU A 129 11.95 11.32 -13.01
C GLU A 129 10.44 11.46 -12.77
N VAL A 130 9.92 10.65 -11.83
CA VAL A 130 8.53 10.75 -11.40
C VAL A 130 8.36 12.05 -10.63
N ASP A 131 7.50 12.92 -11.16
CA ASP A 131 7.28 14.28 -10.64
C ASP A 131 6.32 14.25 -9.44
N HIS A 132 6.79 13.65 -8.34
CA HIS A 132 6.01 13.65 -7.10
C HIS A 132 6.91 13.74 -5.87
N GLU A 133 6.75 14.84 -5.14
CA GLU A 133 7.43 15.00 -3.85
C GLU A 133 6.66 14.28 -2.74
N LYS A 134 7.36 13.36 -2.09
CA LYS A 134 6.88 12.65 -0.93
C LYS A 134 6.87 13.57 0.30
N LEU A 135 5.73 13.78 0.97
CA LEU A 135 5.66 14.56 2.21
C LEU A 135 6.62 13.96 3.26
N PRO A 136 7.63 14.72 3.72
CA PRO A 136 8.55 14.25 4.74
C PRO A 136 7.84 14.18 6.10
N MET A 137 7.61 12.96 6.60
CA MET A 137 7.06 12.73 7.94
C MET A 137 8.19 12.54 8.94
N THR A 138 8.20 13.38 9.97
CA THR A 138 9.13 13.24 11.11
C THR A 138 8.59 12.29 12.18
N GLU A 139 9.45 11.77 13.05
CA GLU A 139 9.02 10.92 14.15
C GLU A 139 7.92 11.56 15.04
N PRO A 140 8.00 12.85 15.46
CA PRO A 140 6.91 13.49 16.19
C PRO A 140 5.60 13.59 15.42
N MET A 141 5.61 13.75 14.09
CA MET A 141 4.39 13.76 13.26
C MET A 141 3.73 12.39 13.26
N TRP A 142 4.52 11.31 13.13
CA TRP A 142 4.03 9.94 13.25
C TRP A 142 3.48 9.66 14.64
N GLU A 143 4.17 10.09 15.70
CA GLU A 143 3.71 9.93 17.08
C GLU A 143 2.37 10.66 17.29
N GLU A 144 2.25 11.90 16.82
CA GLU A 144 1.00 12.67 16.93
C GLU A 144 -0.17 11.95 16.25
N HIS A 145 0.03 11.40 15.05
CA HIS A 145 -1.02 10.65 14.39
C HIS A 145 -1.31 9.32 15.08
N ASN A 146 -0.29 8.54 15.36
CA ASN A 146 -0.44 7.19 15.89
C ASN A 146 -1.08 7.13 17.28
N LEU A 147 -0.88 8.17 18.11
CA LEU A 147 -1.43 8.23 19.46
C LEU A 147 -2.67 9.11 19.58
N TRP A 148 -2.76 10.19 18.82
CA TRP A 148 -3.76 11.24 19.08
C TRP A 148 -4.74 11.49 17.94
N GLN A 149 -4.41 11.13 16.70
CA GLN A 149 -5.21 11.36 15.49
C GLN A 149 -5.80 12.78 15.46
N THR A 150 -4.94 13.80 15.70
CA THR A 150 -5.39 15.19 15.61
C THR A 150 -5.83 15.51 14.17
N PRO A 151 -6.76 16.45 13.93
CA PRO A 151 -7.17 16.81 12.57
C PRO A 151 -5.98 17.13 11.65
N ARG A 152 -4.96 17.81 12.19
CA ARG A 152 -3.73 18.13 11.48
C ARG A 152 -2.93 16.88 11.11
N SER A 153 -2.75 15.96 12.05
CA SER A 153 -1.99 14.73 11.81
C SER A 153 -2.71 13.77 10.85
N VAL A 154 -4.04 13.76 10.86
CA VAL A 154 -4.85 13.02 9.89
C VAL A 154 -4.60 13.55 8.47
N GLU A 155 -4.52 14.88 8.30
CA GLU A 155 -4.25 15.48 6.99
C GLU A 155 -2.82 15.18 6.51
N TRP A 156 -1.81 15.25 7.37
CA TRP A 156 -0.44 14.87 7.01
C TRP A 156 -0.34 13.43 6.52
N VAL A 157 -1.01 12.50 7.22
CA VAL A 157 -0.98 11.08 6.82
C VAL A 157 -1.76 10.85 5.54
N ARG A 158 -2.86 11.59 5.32
CA ARG A 158 -3.60 11.57 4.07
C ARG A 158 -2.72 12.00 2.90
N GLU A 159 -2.14 13.19 3.00
CA GLU A 159 -1.25 13.74 1.98
C GLU A 159 -0.07 12.81 1.69
N ARG A 160 0.46 12.19 2.75
CA ARG A 160 1.54 11.22 2.65
C ARG A 160 1.15 9.97 1.87
N VAL A 161 0.07 9.28 2.26
CA VAL A 161 -0.32 8.01 1.65
C VAL A 161 -0.89 8.19 0.23
N GLU A 162 -1.58 9.30 -0.03
CA GLU A 162 -2.01 9.67 -1.39
C GLU A 162 -0.82 9.93 -2.29
N GLY A 163 0.18 10.65 -1.78
CA GLY A 163 1.42 10.90 -2.50
C GLY A 163 2.19 9.64 -2.84
N ASP A 164 2.28 8.69 -1.91
CA ASP A 164 2.96 7.43 -2.17
C ASP A 164 2.22 6.59 -3.25
N VAL A 165 0.88 6.64 -3.31
CA VAL A 165 0.10 6.00 -4.39
C VAL A 165 0.34 6.66 -5.75
N ILE A 166 0.34 8.00 -5.82
CA ILE A 166 0.61 8.73 -7.07
C ILE A 166 2.00 8.38 -7.58
N ALA A 167 3.02 8.54 -6.72
CA ALA A 167 4.39 8.22 -7.08
C ALA A 167 4.59 6.77 -7.54
N ASN A 168 3.92 5.81 -6.87
CA ASN A 168 4.02 4.41 -7.25
C ASN A 168 3.26 4.08 -8.55
N LYS A 169 2.14 4.76 -8.81
CA LYS A 169 1.41 4.64 -10.07
C LYS A 169 2.25 5.10 -11.25
N ASP A 170 2.86 6.28 -11.13
CA ASP A 170 3.69 6.85 -12.17
C ASP A 170 4.97 6.01 -12.37
N LEU A 171 5.61 5.59 -11.28
CA LEU A 171 6.74 4.65 -11.34
C LEU A 171 6.37 3.34 -12.03
N TYR A 172 5.18 2.79 -11.74
CA TYR A 172 4.71 1.58 -12.40
C TYR A 172 4.58 1.77 -13.92
N ILE A 173 4.04 2.89 -14.37
CA ILE A 173 3.89 3.24 -15.78
C ILE A 173 5.26 3.35 -16.46
N GLU A 174 6.20 4.07 -15.85
CA GLU A 174 7.57 4.20 -16.39
C GLU A 174 8.30 2.86 -16.47
N LEU A 175 8.15 2.01 -15.43
CA LEU A 175 8.74 0.66 -15.44
C LEU A 175 8.14 -0.24 -16.52
N LEU A 176 6.85 -0.07 -16.87
CA LEU A 176 6.22 -0.77 -17.98
C LEU A 176 6.75 -0.30 -19.33
N ILE A 177 6.84 1.02 -19.54
CA ILE A 177 7.36 1.64 -20.78
C ILE A 177 8.80 1.17 -21.05
N GLU A 178 9.62 1.11 -20.01
CA GLU A 178 11.01 0.67 -20.11
C GLU A 178 11.19 -0.87 -20.10
N GLU A 179 10.12 -1.64 -20.07
CA GLU A 179 10.15 -3.11 -19.98
C GLU A 179 10.97 -3.62 -18.78
N ARG A 180 10.89 -2.93 -17.65
CA ARG A 180 11.68 -3.19 -16.43
C ARG A 180 10.96 -4.04 -15.38
N LEU A 181 9.77 -4.54 -15.67
CA LEU A 181 9.00 -5.37 -14.76
C LEU A 181 8.99 -6.84 -15.18
N ARG A 182 9.04 -7.71 -14.21
CA ARG A 182 8.72 -9.13 -14.38
C ARG A 182 7.22 -9.33 -14.50
N SER A 183 6.82 -10.50 -15.01
CA SER A 183 5.41 -10.88 -15.08
C SER A 183 4.74 -10.84 -13.69
N PRO A 184 3.43 -10.49 -13.65
CA PRO A 184 2.65 -10.52 -12.43
C PRO A 184 2.70 -11.89 -11.74
N LYS A 185 2.58 -11.90 -10.40
CA LYS A 185 2.59 -13.11 -9.57
C LYS A 185 1.33 -13.19 -8.73
N VAL A 186 0.80 -14.38 -8.60
CA VAL A 186 -0.25 -14.64 -7.62
C VAL A 186 0.35 -14.54 -6.22
N TRP A 187 -0.21 -13.67 -5.39
CA TRP A 187 0.00 -13.67 -3.96
C TRP A 187 -1.17 -14.39 -3.28
N ASP A 188 -0.86 -15.33 -2.41
CA ASP A 188 -1.84 -16.14 -1.69
C ASP A 188 -1.60 -15.99 -0.18
N PRO A 189 -2.60 -15.51 0.59
CA PRO A 189 -2.47 -15.36 2.03
C PRO A 189 -2.16 -16.69 2.75
N ALA A 190 -2.67 -17.83 2.26
CA ALA A 190 -2.42 -19.13 2.84
C ALA A 190 -0.95 -19.59 2.67
N GLY A 191 -0.25 -19.09 1.67
CA GLY A 191 1.17 -19.36 1.43
C GLY A 191 2.11 -18.26 1.92
N ALA A 192 1.57 -17.11 2.36
CA ALA A 192 2.35 -15.98 2.80
C ALA A 192 3.02 -16.27 4.15
N LYS A 193 4.35 -16.28 4.16
CA LYS A 193 5.07 -16.28 5.43
C LYS A 193 4.98 -14.87 6.01
N MET A 194 4.31 -14.74 7.16
CA MET A 194 4.32 -13.49 7.92
C MET A 194 5.76 -12.98 8.07
N PRO A 195 6.04 -11.70 7.79
CA PRO A 195 7.34 -11.13 8.00
C PRO A 195 7.76 -11.37 9.46
N ARG A 196 8.90 -11.99 9.68
CA ARG A 196 9.47 -12.06 11.03
C ARG A 196 9.93 -10.65 11.39
N TYR A 197 9.15 -9.96 12.19
CA TYR A 197 9.59 -8.71 12.76
C TYR A 197 10.76 -8.99 13.69
N ARG A 198 11.94 -8.48 13.33
CA ARG A 198 13.04 -8.41 14.29
C ARG A 198 12.67 -7.30 15.27
N ALA A 199 12.54 -7.67 16.54
CA ALA A 199 12.42 -6.73 17.66
C ALA A 199 13.64 -5.81 17.70
#